data_ea30546acf5caa9e0039aca5e1053e59
#
_entry.id   ea30546acf5caa9e0039aca5e1053e59
#
_cell.length_a   1.000
_cell.length_b   1.000
_cell.length_c   1.000
_cell.angle_alpha   90.00
_cell.angle_beta   90.00
_cell.angle_gamma   90.00
#
_symmetry.space_group_name_H-M   'P 1'
#
loop_
_entity.id
_entity.type
_entity.pdbx_description
1 polymer ?
#
loop_
_entity_poly.entity_id
_entity_poly.type
_entity_poly.pdbx_seq_one_letter_code
_entity_poly.pdbx_strand_id
1 'polypeptide(L)'
;MIPNKNHVQTVAAVPPAEARGPAGARWTPLRGLLRARGGRLTPQRMAIYEAVVGRTTHPSVEMVHAAVRARFPGVSRATVYATLDLFADLGLVQEVGGRVRRYDGRAGRHVNLVCERCGGVTDIADPRLEALERRTAVRAGFDVRSARFELHGVCPRCRAQSRRAGGRSGTKASGGRRTEGARDA
;
A
#
# COMPACT_ATOMS: atom_id res chain seq x y z
N MET A 1 -17.89 4.49 23.32
CA MET A 1 -17.46 5.71 22.61
C MET A 1 -15.95 5.60 22.42
N ILE A 2 -15.49 5.10 21.26
CA ILE A 2 -14.06 4.87 20.98
C ILE A 2 -13.50 6.20 20.44
N PRO A 3 -12.44 6.79 21.02
CA PRO A 3 -11.88 8.03 20.51
C PRO A 3 -11.28 7.79 19.11
N ASN A 4 -11.78 8.54 18.13
CA ASN A 4 -11.29 8.55 16.76
C ASN A 4 -9.85 9.09 16.73
N LYS A 5 -8.86 8.22 16.56
CA LYS A 5 -7.42 8.55 16.54
C LYS A 5 -6.93 9.19 15.24
N ASN A 6 -7.83 9.55 14.32
CA ASN A 6 -7.46 10.11 13.01
C ASN A 6 -7.40 11.64 12.98
N HIS A 7 -6.75 12.24 13.97
CA HIS A 7 -6.41 13.67 13.89
C HIS A 7 -5.12 13.83 13.07
N VAL A 8 -5.20 13.63 11.77
CA VAL A 8 -4.08 13.86 10.85
C VAL A 8 -3.98 15.37 10.62
N GLN A 9 -3.09 16.01 11.37
CA GLN A 9 -2.65 17.36 11.05
C GLN A 9 -2.03 17.34 9.64
N THR A 10 -2.37 18.31 8.81
CA THR A 10 -1.75 18.52 7.50
C THR A 10 -0.27 18.72 7.69
N VAL A 11 0.47 17.67 7.46
CA VAL A 11 1.93 17.75 7.42
C VAL A 11 2.27 18.15 6.00
N ALA A 12 2.97 19.28 5.83
CA ALA A 12 3.56 19.64 4.56
C ALA A 12 4.31 18.41 4.02
N ALA A 13 3.96 17.98 2.81
CA ALA A 13 4.57 16.82 2.19
C ALA A 13 6.09 16.94 2.27
N VAL A 14 6.74 15.96 2.89
CA VAL A 14 8.19 15.85 2.81
C VAL A 14 8.51 15.66 1.34
N PRO A 15 9.33 16.53 0.70
CA PRO A 15 9.58 16.45 -0.73
C PRO A 15 10.11 15.06 -1.10
N PRO A 16 9.77 14.55 -2.30
CA PRO A 16 10.25 13.26 -2.77
C PRO A 16 11.78 13.23 -2.77
N ALA A 17 12.36 12.04 -2.74
CA ALA A 17 13.80 11.79 -2.65
C ALA A 17 14.64 12.49 -3.74
N GLU A 18 14.03 13.06 -4.76
CA GLU A 18 14.66 13.80 -5.86
C GLU A 18 15.05 15.25 -5.51
N ALA A 19 14.54 15.81 -4.42
CA ALA A 19 15.02 17.10 -3.92
C ALA A 19 16.38 16.93 -3.23
N ARG A 20 17.43 16.79 -4.04
CA ARG A 20 18.84 16.67 -3.62
C ARG A 20 19.39 18.03 -3.16
N GLY A 21 18.92 18.50 -2.02
CA GLY A 21 19.66 19.46 -1.21
C GLY A 21 20.83 18.77 -0.48
N PRO A 22 21.73 19.54 0.17
CA PRO A 22 22.82 18.97 0.97
C PRO A 22 22.25 17.90 1.93
N ALA A 23 22.98 16.80 2.12
CA ALA A 23 22.50 15.56 2.74
C ALA A 23 21.78 15.72 4.09
N GLY A 24 21.99 16.84 4.80
CA GLY A 24 21.29 17.18 6.03
C GLY A 24 19.94 17.86 5.84
N ALA A 25 19.75 18.65 4.78
CA ALA A 25 18.56 19.48 4.58
C ALA A 25 17.29 18.65 4.30
N ARG A 26 17.40 17.54 3.59
CA ARG A 26 16.29 16.63 3.27
C ARG A 26 15.62 16.02 4.52
N TRP A 27 16.35 15.94 5.63
CA TRP A 27 15.88 15.36 6.88
C TRP A 27 15.25 16.37 7.85
N THR A 28 15.39 17.65 7.56
CA THR A 28 14.92 18.73 8.45
C THR A 28 13.42 18.65 8.72
N PRO A 29 12.54 18.45 7.69
CA PRO A 29 11.11 18.30 7.93
C PRO A 29 10.79 17.07 8.79
N LEU A 30 11.37 15.91 8.47
CA LEU A 30 11.16 14.67 9.22
C LEU A 30 11.64 14.82 10.68
N ARG A 31 12.78 15.47 10.90
CA ARG A 31 13.31 15.75 12.23
C ARG A 31 12.38 16.64 13.04
N GLY A 32 11.82 17.67 12.41
CA GLY A 32 10.86 18.59 13.04
C GLY A 32 9.59 17.86 13.48
N LEU A 33 9.02 17.06 12.61
CA LEU A 33 7.81 16.26 12.90
C LEU A 33 8.02 15.26 14.04
N LEU A 34 9.15 14.55 14.02
CA LEU A 34 9.48 13.61 15.08
C LEU A 34 9.67 14.32 16.42
N ARG A 35 10.37 15.47 16.45
CA ARG A 35 10.56 16.27 17.65
C ARG A 35 9.24 16.76 18.25
N ALA A 36 8.30 17.21 17.43
CA ALA A 36 6.97 17.65 17.86
C ALA A 36 6.17 16.54 18.57
N ARG A 37 6.54 15.26 18.36
CA ARG A 37 5.96 14.08 19.03
C ARG A 37 6.89 13.50 20.11
N GLY A 38 7.90 14.26 20.60
CA GLY A 38 8.86 13.77 21.58
C GLY A 38 9.85 12.72 21.07
N GLY A 39 9.87 12.50 19.76
CA GLY A 39 10.73 11.49 19.13
C GLY A 39 12.05 12.06 18.58
N ARG A 40 12.99 11.16 18.27
CA ARG A 40 14.29 11.50 17.65
C ARG A 40 14.41 10.83 16.28
N LEU A 41 15.09 11.52 15.37
CA LEU A 41 15.50 10.94 14.09
C LEU A 41 16.79 10.13 14.31
N THR A 42 16.68 8.81 14.24
CA THR A 42 17.81 7.89 14.35
C THR A 42 18.26 7.38 12.98
N PRO A 43 19.51 6.89 12.82
CA PRO A 43 19.96 6.28 11.55
C PRO A 43 19.06 5.12 11.10
N GLN A 44 18.55 4.31 12.01
CA GLN A 44 17.61 3.23 11.69
C GLN A 44 16.28 3.76 11.16
N ARG A 45 15.69 4.80 11.78
CA ARG A 45 14.46 5.45 11.28
C ARG A 45 14.66 6.08 9.90
N MET A 46 15.83 6.67 9.65
CA MET A 46 16.19 7.19 8.32
C MET A 46 16.20 6.06 7.28
N ALA A 47 16.85 4.95 7.59
CA ALA A 47 16.92 3.79 6.68
C ALA A 47 15.53 3.17 6.42
N ILE A 48 14.66 3.08 7.44
CA ILE A 48 13.29 2.60 7.30
C ILE A 48 12.48 3.55 6.39
N TYR A 49 12.61 4.87 6.57
CA TYR A 49 11.97 5.86 5.73
C TYR A 49 12.44 5.76 4.27
N GLU A 50 13.75 5.67 4.04
CA GLU A 50 14.35 5.50 2.70
C GLU A 50 13.89 4.20 2.01
N ALA A 51 13.59 3.17 2.79
CA ALA A 51 13.12 1.89 2.25
C ALA A 51 11.67 1.96 1.71
N VAL A 52 10.91 2.99 2.04
CA VAL A 52 9.51 3.16 1.62
C VAL A 52 9.33 4.32 0.65
N VAL A 53 9.94 5.48 0.96
CA VAL A 53 9.68 6.73 0.24
C VAL A 53 10.26 6.71 -1.18
N GLY A 54 9.46 7.22 -2.14
CA GLY A 54 9.83 7.28 -3.56
C GLY A 54 9.80 5.93 -4.28
N ARG A 55 9.29 4.87 -3.64
CA ARG A 55 9.13 3.56 -4.27
C ARG A 55 7.70 3.35 -4.76
N THR A 56 7.59 2.74 -5.94
CA THR A 56 6.30 2.31 -6.51
C THR A 56 5.95 0.86 -6.14
N THR A 57 6.79 0.20 -5.33
CA THR A 57 6.65 -1.22 -5.02
C THR A 57 5.78 -1.53 -3.80
N HIS A 58 5.38 -0.51 -3.03
CA HIS A 58 4.59 -0.63 -1.80
C HIS A 58 5.12 -1.76 -0.90
N PRO A 59 6.28 -1.58 -0.27
CA PRO A 59 6.94 -2.66 0.47
C PRO A 59 6.10 -3.08 1.68
N SER A 60 6.11 -4.38 2.00
CA SER A 60 5.62 -4.89 3.28
C SER A 60 6.67 -4.66 4.37
N VAL A 61 6.28 -4.88 5.64
CA VAL A 61 7.21 -4.80 6.78
C VAL A 61 8.39 -5.75 6.60
N GLU A 62 8.15 -6.95 6.07
CA GLU A 62 9.19 -7.95 5.83
C GLU A 62 10.20 -7.45 4.79
N MET A 63 9.72 -6.80 3.73
CA MET A 63 10.57 -6.22 2.68
C MET A 63 11.39 -5.06 3.22
N VAL A 64 10.78 -4.17 4.01
CA VAL A 64 11.48 -3.06 4.67
C VAL A 64 12.51 -3.59 5.66
N HIS A 65 12.14 -4.57 6.48
CA HIS A 65 13.04 -5.20 7.44
C HIS A 65 14.25 -5.84 6.74
N ALA A 66 14.03 -6.61 5.66
CA ALA A 66 15.12 -7.21 4.89
C ALA A 66 16.08 -6.15 4.32
N ALA A 67 15.54 -5.05 3.77
CA ALA A 67 16.35 -3.97 3.21
C ALA A 67 17.16 -3.23 4.28
N VAL A 68 16.54 -2.96 5.44
CA VAL A 68 17.20 -2.21 6.53
C VAL A 68 18.22 -3.07 7.27
N ARG A 69 17.94 -4.37 7.44
CA ARG A 69 18.82 -5.32 8.12
C ARG A 69 20.19 -5.48 7.44
N ALA A 70 20.26 -5.28 6.13
CA ALA A 70 21.53 -5.29 5.42
C ALA A 70 22.51 -4.22 5.95
N ARG A 71 21.97 -3.08 6.44
CA ARG A 71 22.76 -1.96 6.98
C ARG A 71 22.79 -1.94 8.52
N PHE A 72 21.74 -2.47 9.15
CA PHE A 72 21.54 -2.51 10.60
C PHE A 72 21.15 -3.94 11.04
N PRO A 73 22.10 -4.88 11.18
CA PRO A 73 21.81 -6.29 11.46
C PRO A 73 20.97 -6.54 12.72
N GLY A 74 21.08 -5.67 13.73
CA GLY A 74 20.35 -5.77 15.00
C GLY A 74 18.93 -5.19 14.97
N VAL A 75 18.42 -4.68 13.84
CA VAL A 75 17.05 -4.16 13.78
C VAL A 75 16.05 -5.31 13.84
N SER A 76 15.08 -5.22 14.75
CA SER A 76 13.98 -6.20 14.85
C SER A 76 12.80 -5.83 13.96
N ARG A 77 11.96 -6.81 13.60
CA ARG A 77 10.68 -6.54 12.91
C ARG A 77 9.77 -5.64 13.74
N ALA A 78 9.75 -5.83 15.06
CA ALA A 78 8.98 -4.97 15.97
C ALA A 78 9.41 -3.50 15.87
N THR A 79 10.72 -3.23 15.77
CA THR A 79 11.25 -1.88 15.55
C THR A 79 10.79 -1.28 14.22
N VAL A 80 10.76 -2.10 13.16
CA VAL A 80 10.28 -1.65 11.84
C VAL A 80 8.78 -1.34 11.88
N TYR A 81 7.96 -2.23 12.48
CA TYR A 81 6.52 -1.98 12.68
C TYR A 81 6.28 -0.67 13.42
N ALA A 82 6.83 -0.53 14.61
CA ALA A 82 6.63 0.66 15.45
C ALA A 82 7.08 1.96 14.74
N THR A 83 8.13 1.88 13.91
CA THR A 83 8.62 3.04 13.15
C THR A 83 7.70 3.37 11.98
N LEU A 84 7.18 2.38 11.26
CA LEU A 84 6.25 2.59 10.16
C LEU A 84 4.89 3.10 10.66
N ASP A 85 4.40 2.57 11.77
CA ASP A 85 3.18 3.08 12.43
C ASP A 85 3.37 4.55 12.85
N LEU A 86 4.51 4.89 13.45
CA LEU A 86 4.84 6.29 13.77
C LEU A 86 4.85 7.18 12.50
N PHE A 87 5.41 6.70 11.41
CA PHE A 87 5.43 7.45 10.15
C PHE A 87 4.04 7.59 9.53
N ALA A 88 3.18 6.58 9.67
CA ALA A 88 1.79 6.65 9.24
C ALA A 88 0.99 7.67 10.08
N ASP A 89 1.19 7.68 11.41
CA ASP A 89 0.58 8.65 12.33
C ASP A 89 1.04 10.09 12.06
N LEU A 90 2.25 10.25 11.52
CA LEU A 90 2.80 11.53 11.09
C LEU A 90 2.38 11.91 9.65
N GLY A 91 1.65 11.06 8.94
CA GLY A 91 1.27 11.27 7.55
C GLY A 91 2.43 11.22 6.55
N LEU A 92 3.57 10.65 6.94
CA LEU A 92 4.77 10.53 6.13
C LEU A 92 4.73 9.36 5.16
N VAL A 93 3.99 8.33 5.53
CA VAL A 93 3.68 7.15 4.71
C VAL A 93 2.19 6.83 4.88
N GLN A 94 1.63 6.09 3.93
CA GLN A 94 0.27 5.57 4.04
C GLN A 94 0.31 4.05 4.12
N GLU A 95 -0.50 3.48 5.01
CA GLU A 95 -0.78 2.06 4.97
C GLU A 95 -1.79 1.78 3.86
N VAL A 96 -1.49 0.83 2.99
CA VAL A 96 -2.28 0.43 1.83
C VAL A 96 -2.47 -1.07 1.83
N GLY A 97 -3.64 -1.54 1.41
CA GLY A 97 -3.91 -2.95 1.25
C GLY A 97 -4.68 -3.58 2.41
N GLY A 98 -5.02 -4.88 2.26
CA GLY A 98 -5.88 -5.62 3.16
C GLY A 98 -5.14 -6.74 3.91
N ARG A 99 -5.00 -7.92 3.28
CA ARG A 99 -4.41 -9.11 3.94
C ARG A 99 -2.94 -8.97 4.31
N VAL A 100 -2.18 -8.18 3.57
CA VAL A 100 -0.77 -7.86 3.83
C VAL A 100 -0.65 -6.35 3.92
N ARG A 101 -0.20 -5.85 5.07
CA ARG A 101 0.06 -4.43 5.27
C ARG A 101 1.22 -4.01 4.36
N ARG A 102 0.95 -3.03 3.52
CA ARG A 102 1.95 -2.40 2.65
C ARG A 102 2.02 -0.92 2.95
N TYR A 103 3.11 -0.30 2.57
CA TYR A 103 3.34 1.11 2.86
C TYR A 103 3.63 1.87 1.58
N ASP A 104 2.91 2.95 1.39
CA ASP A 104 3.08 3.92 0.32
C ASP A 104 3.75 5.17 0.87
N GLY A 105 4.86 5.54 0.29
CA GLY A 105 5.60 6.77 0.62
C GLY A 105 5.61 7.76 -0.53
N ARG A 106 4.74 7.62 -1.54
CA ARG A 106 4.65 8.57 -2.64
C ARG A 106 3.99 9.86 -2.22
N ALA A 107 4.60 10.96 -2.62
CA ALA A 107 3.95 12.26 -2.62
C ALA A 107 3.07 12.40 -3.87
N GLY A 108 1.96 13.10 -3.74
CA GLY A 108 1.02 13.36 -4.84
C GLY A 108 -0.19 12.43 -4.84
N ARG A 109 -1.20 12.84 -5.59
CA ARG A 109 -2.47 12.12 -5.65
C ARG A 109 -2.42 11.01 -6.69
N HIS A 110 -2.74 9.82 -6.28
CA HIS A 110 -2.85 8.63 -7.12
C HIS A 110 -3.89 7.68 -6.55
N VAL A 111 -4.31 6.72 -7.36
CA VAL A 111 -5.18 5.62 -6.94
C VAL A 111 -4.31 4.40 -6.68
N ASN A 112 -4.44 3.80 -5.50
CA ASN A 112 -3.87 2.50 -5.17
C ASN A 112 -4.84 1.40 -5.61
N LEU A 113 -4.45 0.56 -6.57
CA LEU A 113 -5.18 -0.63 -6.98
C LEU A 113 -4.68 -1.83 -6.18
N VAL A 114 -5.47 -2.32 -5.25
CA VAL A 114 -5.12 -3.42 -4.34
C VAL A 114 -5.70 -4.73 -4.83
N CYS A 115 -4.84 -5.73 -5.03
CA CYS A 115 -5.28 -7.07 -5.38
C CYS A 115 -5.63 -7.89 -4.13
N GLU A 116 -6.91 -8.24 -3.97
CA GLU A 116 -7.40 -9.03 -2.84
C GLU A 116 -6.85 -10.47 -2.81
N ARG A 117 -6.37 -10.99 -3.95
CA ARG A 117 -5.81 -12.34 -4.03
C ARG A 117 -4.34 -12.43 -3.66
N CYS A 118 -3.49 -11.58 -4.25
CA CYS A 118 -2.04 -11.65 -4.03
C CYS A 118 -1.51 -10.52 -3.14
N GLY A 119 -2.36 -9.58 -2.72
CA GLY A 119 -1.95 -8.42 -1.92
C GLY A 119 -1.00 -7.46 -2.66
N GLY A 120 -0.89 -7.58 -3.98
CA GLY A 120 -0.11 -6.64 -4.80
C GLY A 120 -0.83 -5.32 -4.92
N VAL A 121 -0.07 -4.21 -4.89
CA VAL A 121 -0.57 -2.85 -5.08
C VAL A 121 0.05 -2.27 -6.34
N THR A 122 -0.73 -1.49 -7.09
CA THR A 122 -0.31 -0.79 -8.31
C THR A 122 -0.88 0.62 -8.29
N ASP A 123 -0.04 1.62 -8.56
CA ASP A 123 -0.45 3.03 -8.59
C ASP A 123 -0.91 3.44 -9.98
N ILE A 124 -1.99 4.20 -9.99
CA ILE A 124 -2.46 4.89 -11.20
C ILE A 124 -2.55 6.39 -10.87
N ALA A 125 -1.79 7.20 -11.59
CA ALA A 125 -1.94 8.64 -11.55
C ALA A 125 -3.15 9.05 -12.39
N ASP A 126 -4.05 9.83 -11.81
CA ASP A 126 -5.16 10.44 -12.54
C ASP A 126 -5.23 11.93 -12.18
N PRO A 127 -5.02 12.83 -13.15
CA PRO A 127 -5.03 14.28 -12.91
C PRO A 127 -6.40 14.79 -12.44
N ARG A 128 -7.48 14.02 -12.60
CA ARG A 128 -8.82 14.40 -12.16
C ARG A 128 -9.06 14.25 -10.67
N LEU A 129 -8.18 13.52 -9.95
CA LEU A 129 -8.34 13.26 -8.51
C LEU A 129 -8.33 14.55 -7.69
N GLU A 130 -7.44 15.48 -8.01
CA GLU A 130 -7.39 16.77 -7.33
C GLU A 130 -8.64 17.60 -7.56
N ALA A 131 -9.16 17.60 -8.78
CA ALA A 131 -10.40 18.30 -9.10
C ALA A 131 -11.62 17.66 -8.41
N LEU A 132 -11.65 16.33 -8.31
CA LEU A 132 -12.69 15.59 -7.58
C LEU A 132 -12.66 15.94 -6.09
N GLU A 133 -11.49 15.88 -5.45
CA GLU A 133 -11.30 16.23 -4.05
C GLU A 133 -11.79 17.65 -3.76
N ARG A 134 -11.27 18.63 -4.51
CA ARG A 134 -11.66 20.04 -4.35
C ARG A 134 -13.15 20.26 -4.53
N ARG A 135 -13.76 19.71 -5.58
CA ARG A 135 -15.21 19.83 -5.84
C ARG A 135 -16.04 19.22 -4.72
N THR A 136 -15.63 18.07 -4.21
CA THR A 136 -16.32 17.38 -3.12
C THR A 136 -16.20 18.15 -1.81
N ALA A 137 -15.03 18.67 -1.51
CA ALA A 137 -14.78 19.49 -0.33
C ALA A 137 -15.65 20.76 -0.33
N VAL A 138 -15.66 21.49 -1.45
CA VAL A 138 -16.48 22.72 -1.61
C VAL A 138 -17.96 22.41 -1.44
N ARG A 139 -18.48 21.36 -2.08
CA ARG A 139 -19.90 20.99 -1.97
C ARG A 139 -20.32 20.63 -0.56
N ALA A 140 -19.43 20.06 0.23
CA ALA A 140 -19.71 19.63 1.60
C ALA A 140 -19.30 20.67 2.66
N GLY A 141 -18.66 21.78 2.27
CA GLY A 141 -18.13 22.77 3.20
C GLY A 141 -17.00 22.27 4.08
N PHE A 142 -16.21 21.28 3.59
CA PHE A 142 -15.09 20.68 4.34
C PHE A 142 -13.76 21.33 3.98
N ASP A 143 -12.93 21.58 5.00
CA ASP A 143 -11.50 21.85 4.85
C ASP A 143 -10.77 20.50 4.78
N VAL A 144 -10.63 19.94 3.57
CA VAL A 144 -9.99 18.63 3.36
C VAL A 144 -8.49 18.75 3.47
N ARG A 145 -7.90 18.03 4.41
CA ARG A 145 -6.46 18.04 4.68
C ARG A 145 -5.72 16.86 4.09
N SER A 146 -6.42 15.77 3.80
CA SER A 146 -5.86 14.59 3.13
C SER A 146 -6.93 13.83 2.39
N ALA A 147 -6.55 13.19 1.27
CA ALA A 147 -7.42 12.28 0.54
C ALA A 147 -6.65 10.98 0.25
N ARG A 148 -7.38 9.87 0.24
CA ARG A 148 -6.89 8.55 -0.15
C ARG A 148 -7.84 7.96 -1.17
N PHE A 149 -7.26 7.42 -2.24
CA PHE A 149 -8.01 6.73 -3.28
C PHE A 149 -7.51 5.31 -3.39
N GLU A 150 -8.34 4.37 -3.01
CA GLU A 150 -8.01 2.95 -2.99
C GLU A 150 -9.13 2.15 -3.64
N LEU A 151 -8.78 1.29 -4.59
CA LEU A 151 -9.70 0.39 -5.27
C LEU A 151 -9.25 -1.05 -5.06
N HIS A 152 -10.16 -1.89 -4.63
CA HIS A 152 -9.93 -3.31 -4.37
C HIS A 152 -10.49 -4.18 -5.47
N GLY A 153 -9.75 -5.24 -5.84
CA GLY A 153 -10.19 -6.16 -6.87
C GLY A 153 -9.17 -7.26 -7.15
N VAL A 154 -9.26 -7.87 -8.33
CA VAL A 154 -8.35 -8.96 -8.73
C VAL A 154 -7.49 -8.51 -9.90
N CYS A 155 -6.17 -8.50 -9.70
CA CYS A 155 -5.22 -8.08 -10.73
C CYS A 155 -5.24 -9.01 -11.96
N PRO A 156 -4.77 -8.53 -13.14
CA PRO A 156 -4.80 -9.33 -14.38
C PRO A 156 -4.09 -10.67 -14.23
N ARG A 157 -2.96 -10.73 -13.52
CA ARG A 157 -2.22 -11.98 -13.28
C ARG A 157 -3.06 -13.00 -12.50
N CYS A 158 -3.68 -12.58 -11.40
CA CYS A 158 -4.51 -13.46 -10.60
C CYS A 158 -5.79 -13.89 -11.32
N ARG A 159 -6.37 -13.00 -12.13
CA ARG A 159 -7.53 -13.31 -12.97
C ARG A 159 -7.21 -14.35 -14.05
N ALA A 160 -6.05 -14.24 -14.70
CA ALA A 160 -5.58 -15.22 -15.69
C ALA A 160 -5.33 -16.60 -15.06
N GLN A 161 -4.76 -16.65 -13.84
CA GLN A 161 -4.55 -17.91 -13.12
C GLN A 161 -5.87 -18.63 -12.79
N SER A 162 -6.94 -17.89 -12.44
CA SER A 162 -8.25 -18.47 -12.19
C SER A 162 -8.86 -19.12 -13.43
N ARG A 163 -8.73 -18.46 -14.59
CA ARG A 163 -9.24 -18.99 -15.86
C ARG A 163 -8.54 -20.30 -16.25
N ARG A 164 -7.23 -20.41 -16.00
CA ARG A 164 -6.45 -21.64 -16.27
C ARG A 164 -6.82 -22.77 -15.32
N ALA A 165 -7.12 -22.47 -14.04
CA ALA A 165 -7.54 -23.47 -13.07
C ALA A 165 -8.97 -23.99 -13.34
N GLY A 166 -9.90 -23.13 -13.75
CA GLY A 166 -11.28 -23.50 -14.08
C GLY A 166 -11.42 -24.28 -15.39
N GLY A 167 -10.47 -24.11 -16.34
CA GLY A 167 -10.50 -24.82 -17.62
C GLY A 167 -10.04 -26.28 -17.57
N ARG A 168 -9.54 -26.78 -16.44
CA ARG A 168 -9.08 -28.19 -16.29
C ARG A 168 -10.13 -29.15 -15.73
N SER A 169 -11.32 -28.68 -15.35
CA SER A 169 -12.38 -29.53 -14.76
C SER A 169 -13.50 -29.93 -15.73
N GLY A 170 -13.34 -29.68 -17.00
CA GLY A 170 -14.39 -29.89 -18.00
C GLY A 170 -14.06 -30.93 -19.10
N THR A 171 -13.61 -32.16 -18.75
CA THR A 171 -13.69 -33.31 -19.72
C THR A 171 -13.61 -34.61 -18.95
N LYS A 172 -14.71 -35.00 -18.31
CA LYS A 172 -15.04 -36.42 -18.17
C LYS A 172 -16.31 -36.64 -18.98
N ALA A 173 -16.12 -36.99 -20.25
CA ALA A 173 -17.16 -37.58 -21.08
C ALA A 173 -17.57 -38.90 -20.44
N SER A 174 -18.78 -38.97 -19.92
CA SER A 174 -19.46 -40.21 -19.57
C SER A 174 -19.82 -40.89 -20.91
N GLY A 175 -19.01 -41.85 -21.29
CA GLY A 175 -19.36 -42.82 -22.37
C GLY A 175 -20.58 -43.60 -21.96
N GLY A 176 -21.74 -43.22 -22.50
CA GLY A 176 -22.96 -44.01 -22.41
C GLY A 176 -22.81 -45.28 -23.16
N ARG A 177 -22.79 -46.44 -22.47
CA ARG A 177 -22.95 -47.77 -23.07
C ARG A 177 -24.37 -47.85 -23.62
N ARG A 178 -24.48 -48.01 -24.92
CA ARG A 178 -25.67 -48.56 -25.56
C ARG A 178 -25.72 -50.06 -25.23
N THR A 179 -26.74 -50.47 -24.50
CA THR A 179 -27.14 -51.90 -24.48
C THR A 179 -28.19 -52.10 -25.53
N GLU A 180 -27.76 -52.76 -26.57
CA GLU A 180 -28.59 -53.49 -27.54
C GLU A 180 -29.04 -54.80 -26.87
N GLY A 181 -30.27 -55.20 -27.06
CA GLY A 181 -30.76 -56.50 -26.59
C GLY A 181 -32.27 -56.53 -26.65
N ALA A 182 -32.73 -57.03 -27.64
CA ALA A 182 -33.26 -58.33 -28.03
C ALA A 182 -34.77 -58.44 -27.77
N ARG A 183 -35.40 -58.55 -28.90
CA ARG A 183 -36.65 -59.23 -29.25
C ARG A 183 -37.02 -60.42 -28.33
N ASP A 184 -38.26 -60.62 -28.10
CA ASP A 184 -39.15 -61.72 -28.50
C ASP A 184 -40.37 -61.81 -27.55
N ALA A 185 -41.46 -62.12 -28.24
CA ALA A 185 -42.73 -62.71 -27.94
C ALA A 185 -43.93 -61.80 -27.74
#